data_b33dcf29bc0989af2964d82001248a6e
#
_entry.id   b33dcf29bc0989af2964d82001248a6e
#
_cell.length_a   1.000
_cell.length_b   1.000
_cell.length_c   1.000
_cell.angle_alpha   90.00
_cell.angle_beta   90.00
_cell.angle_gamma   90.00
#
_symmetry.space_group_name_H-M   'P 1'
#
loop_
_entity.id
_entity.type
_entity.pdbx_description
1 polymer ?
#
loop_
_entity_poly.entity_id
_entity_poly.type
_entity_poly.pdbx_seq_one_letter_code
_entity_poly.pdbx_strand_id
1 'polypeptide(L)'
;MLTIATYTKQDLVNEFHTERIDSIKRSLTRLGYEFETNGKNGKNLRLTITKAPNTFKTFCVSELGIPAQSDFRILRDFFYYFFCDEEFQQLPVEEMARVLERDGKAISRQTISKWIQFLENKNIINKSQECLYFATIATDISKEALEITREEYLKAWQVYWNIRREGGSYNEAFNAMCSVNGGAVYKKPMIEENGFYSSLIDSLVELLND
;
A
#
# COMPACT_ATOMS: atom_id res chain seq x y z
N MET A 1 20.68 -6.09 13.24
CA MET A 1 19.77 -5.05 13.84
C MET A 1 20.10 -4.92 15.31
N LEU A 2 20.24 -3.69 15.86
CA LEU A 2 20.60 -3.48 17.27
C LEU A 2 19.43 -3.83 18.20
N THR A 3 19.73 -4.49 19.32
CA THR A 3 18.76 -4.78 20.39
C THR A 3 18.81 -3.72 21.48
N ILE A 4 17.90 -3.78 22.47
CA ILE A 4 17.94 -2.92 23.64
C ILE A 4 19.16 -3.33 24.49
N ALA A 5 20.26 -2.58 24.36
CA ALA A 5 21.55 -2.82 25.02
C ALA A 5 22.42 -1.57 24.95
N THR A 6 23.56 -1.62 25.66
CA THR A 6 24.58 -0.55 25.57
C THR A 6 25.71 -0.98 24.64
N TYR A 7 25.97 -0.17 23.64
CA TYR A 7 26.97 -0.39 22.60
C TYR A 7 28.17 0.55 22.78
N THR A 8 29.36 0.02 22.55
CA THR A 8 30.58 0.84 22.45
C THR A 8 30.66 1.51 21.08
N LYS A 9 31.56 2.52 20.95
CA LYS A 9 31.83 3.11 19.64
C LYS A 9 32.23 2.07 18.59
N GLN A 10 33.06 1.09 19.00
CA GLN A 10 33.55 0.06 18.08
C GLN A 10 32.44 -0.86 17.59
N ASP A 11 31.51 -1.27 18.46
CA ASP A 11 30.35 -2.07 18.08
C ASP A 11 29.51 -1.36 17.02
N LEU A 12 29.26 -0.06 17.23
CA LEU A 12 28.49 0.75 16.30
C LEU A 12 29.21 0.97 14.95
N VAL A 13 30.52 1.17 14.99
CA VAL A 13 31.35 1.30 13.77
C VAL A 13 31.30 0.00 12.95
N ASN A 14 31.38 -1.14 13.61
CA ASN A 14 31.30 -2.45 12.95
C ASN A 14 29.92 -2.69 12.32
N GLU A 15 28.85 -2.36 13.02
CA GLU A 15 27.48 -2.55 12.54
C GLU A 15 27.13 -1.60 11.38
N PHE A 16 27.52 -0.31 11.48
CA PHE A 16 27.17 0.71 10.48
C PHE A 16 28.26 0.97 9.41
N HIS A 17 29.38 0.27 9.49
CA HIS A 17 30.52 0.44 8.56
C HIS A 17 30.96 1.89 8.37
N THR A 18 30.87 2.72 9.42
CA THR A 18 31.27 4.12 9.40
C THR A 18 31.80 4.59 10.74
N GLU A 19 32.89 5.35 10.73
CA GLU A 19 33.50 5.94 11.94
C GLU A 19 32.78 7.21 12.43
N ARG A 20 31.88 7.78 11.61
CA ARG A 20 31.20 9.04 11.89
C ARG A 20 30.00 8.81 12.81
N ILE A 21 30.19 9.01 14.09
CA ILE A 21 29.14 8.80 15.13
C ILE A 21 27.87 9.61 14.86
N ASP A 22 27.99 10.86 14.35
CA ASP A 22 26.81 11.66 14.03
C ASP A 22 26.01 11.08 12.86
N SER A 23 26.66 10.38 11.94
CA SER A 23 25.98 9.64 10.86
C SER A 23 25.26 8.41 11.43
N ILE A 24 25.89 7.68 12.36
CA ILE A 24 25.28 6.54 13.05
C ILE A 24 24.03 7.00 13.83
N LYS A 25 24.16 8.07 14.63
CA LYS A 25 23.02 8.63 15.40
C LYS A 25 21.87 9.04 14.47
N ARG A 26 22.14 9.71 13.36
CA ARG A 26 21.10 10.06 12.38
C ARG A 26 20.44 8.83 11.75
N SER A 27 21.22 7.79 11.46
CA SER A 27 20.71 6.52 10.94
C SER A 27 19.82 5.84 11.97
N LEU A 28 20.24 5.74 13.23
CA LEU A 28 19.43 5.17 14.31
C LEU A 28 18.12 5.92 14.50
N THR A 29 18.16 7.27 14.54
CA THR A 29 16.93 8.09 14.65
C THR A 29 16.01 7.87 13.45
N ARG A 30 16.57 7.82 12.22
CA ARG A 30 15.80 7.56 11.01
C ARG A 30 15.15 6.19 11.02
N LEU A 31 15.84 5.18 11.53
CA LEU A 31 15.32 3.83 11.70
C LEU A 31 14.33 3.70 12.88
N GLY A 32 14.16 4.74 13.71
CA GLY A 32 13.18 4.76 14.78
C GLY A 32 13.68 4.21 16.12
N TYR A 33 15.02 4.08 16.28
CA TYR A 33 15.60 3.78 17.59
C TYR A 33 15.53 4.99 18.52
N GLU A 34 15.17 4.76 19.78
CA GLU A 34 15.40 5.72 20.87
C GLU A 34 16.68 5.31 21.62
N PHE A 35 17.54 6.27 21.91
CA PHE A 35 18.83 5.99 22.54
C PHE A 35 19.33 7.17 23.38
N GLU A 36 20.10 6.84 24.40
CA GLU A 36 20.85 7.79 25.21
C GLU A 36 22.34 7.67 24.89
N THR A 37 23.03 8.82 24.96
CA THR A 37 24.47 8.86 24.72
C THR A 37 25.20 9.22 25.99
N ASN A 38 26.09 8.35 26.47
CA ASN A 38 26.97 8.58 27.62
C ASN A 38 28.43 8.71 27.16
N GLY A 39 29.12 9.69 27.71
CA GLY A 39 30.52 9.97 27.37
C GLY A 39 30.68 10.98 26.20
N LYS A 40 31.87 11.59 26.12
CA LYS A 40 32.25 12.50 25.03
C LYS A 40 32.61 11.66 23.78
N ASN A 41 32.54 12.28 22.59
CA ASN A 41 32.76 11.67 21.26
C ASN A 41 34.15 11.01 21.05
N GLY A 42 34.64 10.22 21.98
CA GLY A 42 35.92 9.53 21.95
C GLY A 42 35.79 8.03 22.22
N LYS A 43 36.91 7.39 22.64
CA LYS A 43 36.96 5.96 22.96
C LYS A 43 35.96 5.52 24.05
N ASN A 44 35.51 6.47 24.89
CA ASN A 44 34.58 6.20 26.01
C ASN A 44 33.11 6.44 25.63
N LEU A 45 32.80 6.71 24.37
CA LEU A 45 31.43 6.86 23.93
C LEU A 45 30.68 5.52 24.10
N ARG A 46 29.55 5.59 24.79
CA ARG A 46 28.58 4.49 24.88
C ARG A 46 27.23 5.01 24.40
N LEU A 47 26.52 4.21 23.65
CA LEU A 47 25.18 4.49 23.19
C LEU A 47 24.27 3.38 23.71
N THR A 48 23.30 3.75 24.53
CA THR A 48 22.33 2.80 25.10
C THR A 48 21.04 2.91 24.29
N ILE A 49 20.66 1.84 23.61
CA ILE A 49 19.36 1.74 22.96
C ILE A 49 18.31 1.54 24.06
N THR A 50 17.42 2.49 24.20
CA THR A 50 16.33 2.48 25.19
C THR A 50 15.05 1.90 24.60
N LYS A 51 14.89 1.99 23.27
CA LYS A 51 13.74 1.41 22.55
C LYS A 51 14.16 0.95 21.17
N ALA A 52 13.84 -0.29 20.86
CA ALA A 52 14.00 -0.83 19.51
C ALA A 52 12.93 -0.23 18.58
N PRO A 53 13.23 -0.08 17.29
CA PRO A 53 12.26 0.37 16.33
C PRO A 53 11.14 -0.66 16.17
N ASN A 54 10.01 -0.18 15.70
CA ASN A 54 9.00 -1.07 15.15
C ASN A 54 9.59 -1.78 13.91
N THR A 55 9.68 -3.10 13.95
CA THR A 55 10.33 -3.93 12.92
C THR A 55 9.67 -3.69 11.56
N PHE A 56 8.34 -3.63 11.50
CA PHE A 56 7.58 -3.30 10.29
C PHE A 56 7.95 -1.92 9.75
N LYS A 57 8.01 -0.88 10.60
CA LYS A 57 8.41 0.47 10.17
C LYS A 57 9.83 0.47 9.59
N THR A 58 10.75 -0.21 10.26
CA THR A 58 12.15 -0.27 9.81
C THR A 58 12.23 -0.95 8.44
N PHE A 59 11.56 -2.07 8.27
CA PHE A 59 11.48 -2.78 7.01
C PHE A 59 10.89 -1.89 5.89
N CYS A 60 9.77 -1.26 6.14
CA CYS A 60 9.14 -0.37 5.15
C CYS A 60 10.04 0.80 4.74
N VAL A 61 10.81 1.37 5.67
CA VAL A 61 11.71 2.50 5.37
C VAL A 61 12.98 2.02 4.66
N SER A 62 13.62 0.93 5.10
CA SER A 62 14.89 0.46 4.55
C SER A 62 14.72 -0.30 3.23
N GLU A 63 13.80 -1.23 3.17
CA GLU A 63 13.63 -2.13 2.03
C GLU A 63 12.66 -1.58 0.98
N LEU A 64 11.48 -1.10 1.43
CA LEU A 64 10.50 -0.55 0.51
C LEU A 64 10.76 0.93 0.16
N GLY A 65 11.55 1.64 0.96
CA GLY A 65 11.84 3.07 0.76
C GLY A 65 10.65 3.99 1.08
N ILE A 66 9.71 3.54 1.92
CA ILE A 66 8.57 4.34 2.35
C ILE A 66 9.06 5.51 3.22
N PRO A 67 8.56 6.73 3.01
CA PRO A 67 8.97 7.88 3.82
C PRO A 67 8.75 7.66 5.31
N ALA A 68 9.77 7.95 6.13
CA ALA A 68 9.75 7.70 7.59
C ALA A 68 8.64 8.46 8.36
N GLN A 69 8.06 9.51 7.77
CA GLN A 69 6.94 10.29 8.31
C GLN A 69 5.56 9.70 8.00
N SER A 70 5.49 8.57 7.25
CA SER A 70 4.21 7.91 6.95
C SER A 70 3.54 7.38 8.23
N ASP A 71 2.21 7.30 8.24
CA ASP A 71 1.48 6.61 9.31
C ASP A 71 1.60 5.10 9.11
N PHE A 72 2.58 4.50 9.81
CA PHE A 72 2.88 3.06 9.68
C PHE A 72 1.83 2.16 10.33
N ARG A 73 0.98 2.68 11.20
CA ARG A 73 -0.16 1.93 11.75
C ARG A 73 -1.18 1.68 10.64
N ILE A 74 -1.60 2.75 9.98
CA ILE A 74 -2.54 2.68 8.87
C ILE A 74 -1.95 1.89 7.68
N LEU A 75 -0.66 2.08 7.40
CA LEU A 75 0.05 1.35 6.34
C LEU A 75 0.09 -0.15 6.62
N ARG A 76 0.31 -0.57 7.89
CA ARG A 76 0.30 -1.98 8.29
C ARG A 76 -1.07 -2.60 8.03
N ASP A 77 -2.13 -1.91 8.46
CA ASP A 77 -3.50 -2.37 8.23
C ASP A 77 -3.77 -2.58 6.73
N PHE A 78 -3.42 -1.60 5.89
CA PHE A 78 -3.59 -1.72 4.44
C PHE A 78 -2.76 -2.85 3.84
N PHE A 79 -1.46 -2.97 4.20
CA PHE A 79 -0.59 -4.01 3.64
C PHE A 79 -1.02 -5.41 4.07
N TYR A 80 -1.55 -5.57 5.28
CA TYR A 80 -2.10 -6.85 5.72
C TYR A 80 -3.17 -7.34 4.75
N TYR A 81 -4.19 -6.53 4.47
CA TYR A 81 -5.21 -6.92 3.51
C TYR A 81 -4.64 -7.07 2.10
N PHE A 82 -3.79 -6.17 1.67
CA PHE A 82 -3.31 -6.12 0.30
C PHE A 82 -2.40 -7.30 -0.09
N PHE A 83 -1.57 -7.78 0.81
CA PHE A 83 -0.63 -8.88 0.55
C PHE A 83 -1.05 -10.22 1.14
N CYS A 84 -2.03 -10.26 2.05
CA CYS A 84 -2.49 -11.51 2.65
C CYS A 84 -3.87 -11.95 2.13
N ASP A 85 -4.53 -11.15 1.28
CA ASP A 85 -5.86 -11.42 0.73
C ASP A 85 -5.87 -11.09 -0.77
N GLU A 86 -5.78 -12.14 -1.61
CA GLU A 86 -5.77 -12.00 -3.06
C GLU A 86 -7.08 -11.38 -3.60
N GLU A 87 -8.21 -11.68 -3.00
CA GLU A 87 -9.50 -11.11 -3.41
C GLU A 87 -9.52 -9.61 -3.13
N PHE A 88 -9.06 -9.20 -1.94
CA PHE A 88 -8.97 -7.79 -1.59
C PHE A 88 -8.04 -7.03 -2.55
N GLN A 89 -6.91 -7.59 -2.92
CA GLN A 89 -5.96 -6.97 -3.86
C GLN A 89 -6.62 -6.65 -5.21
N GLN A 90 -7.56 -7.47 -5.65
CA GLN A 90 -8.26 -7.30 -6.92
C GLN A 90 -9.48 -6.36 -6.83
N LEU A 91 -9.90 -5.94 -5.64
CA LEU A 91 -11.03 -5.01 -5.48
C LEU A 91 -10.72 -3.61 -6.04
N PRO A 92 -11.74 -2.87 -6.52
CA PRO A 92 -11.64 -1.44 -6.74
C PRO A 92 -11.26 -0.70 -5.46
N VAL A 93 -10.56 0.43 -5.59
CA VAL A 93 -10.07 1.21 -4.43
C VAL A 93 -11.22 1.64 -3.50
N GLU A 94 -12.38 1.94 -4.05
CA GLU A 94 -13.58 2.27 -3.29
C GLU A 94 -14.05 1.11 -2.43
N GLU A 95 -14.00 -0.11 -2.96
CA GLU A 95 -14.38 -1.33 -2.21
C GLU A 95 -13.31 -1.68 -1.18
N MET A 96 -12.02 -1.56 -1.51
CA MET A 96 -10.94 -1.71 -0.53
C MET A 96 -11.17 -0.79 0.69
N ALA A 97 -11.52 0.48 0.44
CA ALA A 97 -11.79 1.44 1.52
C ALA A 97 -12.97 0.99 2.38
N ARG A 98 -14.03 0.44 1.79
CA ARG A 98 -15.22 -0.04 2.51
C ARG A 98 -14.95 -1.29 3.32
N VAL A 99 -14.18 -2.24 2.78
CA VAL A 99 -13.76 -3.44 3.53
C VAL A 99 -13.02 -3.03 4.78
N LEU A 100 -12.02 -2.15 4.63
CA LEU A 100 -11.22 -1.64 5.74
C LEU A 100 -12.07 -0.86 6.76
N GLU A 101 -13.04 -0.06 6.30
CA GLU A 101 -13.94 0.69 7.18
C GLU A 101 -14.84 -0.25 7.99
N ARG A 102 -15.39 -1.30 7.38
CA ARG A 102 -16.18 -2.34 8.07
C ARG A 102 -15.41 -3.01 9.20
N ASP A 103 -14.09 -3.18 9.02
CA ASP A 103 -13.21 -3.79 10.02
C ASP A 103 -12.62 -2.75 11.01
N GLY A 104 -13.17 -1.53 11.02
CA GLY A 104 -12.74 -0.46 11.91
C GLY A 104 -11.40 0.19 11.53
N LYS A 105 -10.93 -0.03 10.29
CA LYS A 105 -9.67 0.48 9.74
C LYS A 105 -9.92 1.62 8.76
N ALA A 106 -10.51 2.72 9.19
CA ALA A 106 -10.88 3.83 8.30
C ALA A 106 -9.68 4.42 7.53
N ILE A 107 -9.52 4.02 6.27
CA ILE A 107 -8.47 4.49 5.36
C ILE A 107 -9.12 5.14 4.14
N SER A 108 -8.72 6.37 3.83
CA SER A 108 -9.29 7.05 2.67
C SER A 108 -8.87 6.39 1.35
N ARG A 109 -9.78 6.35 0.38
CA ARG A 109 -9.48 5.87 -0.99
C ARG A 109 -8.27 6.56 -1.62
N GLN A 110 -8.05 7.85 -1.32
CA GLN A 110 -6.89 8.59 -1.82
C GLN A 110 -5.59 8.08 -1.23
N THR A 111 -5.59 7.68 0.05
CA THR A 111 -4.43 7.08 0.71
C THR A 111 -4.11 5.72 0.12
N ILE A 112 -5.13 4.87 -0.09
CA ILE A 112 -4.99 3.57 -0.74
C ILE A 112 -4.42 3.73 -2.14
N SER A 113 -5.00 4.62 -2.97
CA SER A 113 -4.51 4.90 -4.32
C SER A 113 -3.05 5.34 -4.35
N LYS A 114 -2.63 6.19 -3.39
CA LYS A 114 -1.22 6.64 -3.28
C LYS A 114 -0.28 5.49 -2.96
N TRP A 115 -0.68 4.55 -2.10
CA TRP A 115 0.16 3.40 -1.75
C TRP A 115 0.24 2.38 -2.88
N ILE A 116 -0.87 2.10 -3.56
CA ILE A 116 -0.86 1.26 -4.77
C ILE A 116 0.08 1.88 -5.82
N GLN A 117 -0.07 3.19 -6.09
CA GLN A 117 0.82 3.90 -7.02
C GLN A 117 2.29 3.88 -6.57
N PHE A 118 2.56 3.95 -5.26
CA PHE A 118 3.90 3.81 -4.72
C PHE A 118 4.47 2.43 -5.01
N LEU A 119 3.71 1.35 -4.76
CA LEU A 119 4.13 -0.03 -5.04
C LEU A 119 4.36 -0.24 -6.55
N GLU A 120 3.51 0.30 -7.41
CA GLU A 120 3.68 0.30 -8.87
C GLU A 120 4.96 1.04 -9.30
N ASN A 121 5.19 2.24 -8.78
CA ASN A 121 6.37 3.04 -9.09
C ASN A 121 7.69 2.37 -8.63
N LYS A 122 7.61 1.51 -7.64
CA LYS A 122 8.73 0.69 -7.16
C LYS A 122 8.84 -0.65 -7.89
N ASN A 123 7.94 -0.93 -8.81
CA ASN A 123 7.81 -2.21 -9.51
C ASN A 123 7.61 -3.42 -8.58
N ILE A 124 7.11 -3.21 -7.36
CA ILE A 124 6.78 -4.30 -6.42
C ILE A 124 5.54 -5.04 -6.91
N ILE A 125 4.59 -4.29 -7.48
CA ILE A 125 3.42 -4.80 -8.17
C ILE A 125 3.38 -4.25 -9.60
N ASN A 126 2.72 -4.99 -10.49
CA ASN A 126 2.48 -4.59 -11.87
C ASN A 126 0.98 -4.64 -12.18
N LYS A 127 0.57 -3.86 -13.17
CA LYS A 127 -0.76 -4.01 -13.77
C LYS A 127 -0.69 -5.01 -14.90
N SER A 128 -1.50 -6.06 -14.79
CA SER A 128 -1.68 -7.05 -15.85
C SER A 128 -2.36 -6.45 -17.07
N GLN A 129 -2.23 -7.11 -18.21
CA GLN A 129 -3.06 -6.84 -19.39
C GLN A 129 -4.50 -7.35 -19.21
N GLU A 130 -4.69 -8.32 -18.33
CA GLU A 130 -6.00 -8.82 -17.95
C GLU A 130 -6.73 -7.81 -17.08
N CYS A 131 -8.05 -7.73 -17.27
CA CYS A 131 -8.88 -6.77 -16.55
C CYS A 131 -10.09 -7.47 -15.93
N LEU A 132 -10.43 -7.06 -14.73
CA LEU A 132 -11.72 -7.29 -14.11
C LEU A 132 -12.68 -6.17 -14.52
N TYR A 133 -13.97 -6.48 -14.55
CA TYR A 133 -15.02 -5.58 -14.98
C TYR A 133 -16.03 -5.38 -13.86
N PHE A 134 -16.47 -4.17 -13.66
CA PHE A 134 -17.35 -3.80 -12.55
C PHE A 134 -18.48 -2.89 -13.01
N ALA A 135 -19.63 -3.01 -12.34
CA ALA A 135 -20.72 -2.03 -12.38
C ALA A 135 -20.84 -1.34 -11.01
N THR A 136 -20.96 0.00 -11.00
CA THR A 136 -21.22 0.75 -9.76
C THR A 136 -22.71 0.80 -9.49
N ILE A 137 -23.19 0.03 -8.55
CA ILE A 137 -24.61 -0.02 -8.17
C ILE A 137 -24.85 0.97 -7.04
N ALA A 138 -25.89 1.80 -7.18
CA ALA A 138 -26.36 2.65 -6.09
C ALA A 138 -27.23 1.79 -5.13
N THR A 139 -26.86 1.75 -3.86
CA THR A 139 -27.68 1.22 -2.77
C THR A 139 -28.28 2.39 -1.99
N ASP A 140 -29.22 2.13 -1.10
CA ASP A 140 -29.88 3.18 -0.29
C ASP A 140 -28.90 3.98 0.59
N ILE A 141 -27.71 3.43 0.85
CA ILE A 141 -26.74 3.99 1.79
C ILE A 141 -25.39 4.32 1.11
N SER A 142 -25.05 3.65 0.00
CA SER A 142 -23.74 3.74 -0.63
C SER A 142 -23.78 3.42 -2.12
N LYS A 143 -22.61 3.47 -2.75
CA LYS A 143 -22.38 2.92 -4.11
C LYS A 143 -21.45 1.71 -3.95
N GLU A 144 -21.84 0.58 -4.47
CA GLU A 144 -21.07 -0.67 -4.42
C GLU A 144 -20.59 -1.05 -5.81
N ALA A 145 -19.39 -1.65 -5.87
CA ALA A 145 -18.89 -2.24 -7.10
C ALA A 145 -19.31 -3.72 -7.16
N LEU A 146 -20.09 -4.05 -8.16
CA LEU A 146 -20.44 -5.43 -8.49
C LEU A 146 -19.54 -5.90 -9.64
N GLU A 147 -18.88 -7.03 -9.48
CA GLU A 147 -18.14 -7.65 -10.57
C GLU A 147 -19.13 -8.16 -11.63
N ILE A 148 -18.82 -7.87 -12.87
CA ILE A 148 -19.61 -8.25 -14.05
C ILE A 148 -18.72 -8.95 -15.08
N THR A 149 -19.33 -9.68 -15.98
CA THR A 149 -18.60 -10.31 -17.06
C THR A 149 -18.10 -9.28 -18.10
N ARG A 150 -17.05 -9.65 -18.84
CA ARG A 150 -16.57 -8.86 -19.98
C ARG A 150 -17.68 -8.60 -21.00
N GLU A 151 -18.58 -9.58 -21.22
CA GLU A 151 -19.67 -9.47 -22.17
C GLU A 151 -20.68 -8.41 -21.74
N GLU A 152 -21.07 -8.39 -20.47
CA GLU A 152 -21.95 -7.37 -19.90
C GLU A 152 -21.34 -5.98 -19.98
N TYR A 153 -20.04 -5.85 -19.68
CA TYR A 153 -19.31 -4.61 -19.86
C TYR A 153 -19.34 -4.11 -21.30
N LEU A 154 -19.03 -4.98 -22.27
CA LEU A 154 -19.04 -4.63 -23.68
C LEU A 154 -20.44 -4.27 -24.19
N LYS A 155 -21.47 -4.99 -23.73
CA LYS A 155 -22.87 -4.69 -24.04
C LYS A 155 -23.27 -3.30 -23.54
N ALA A 156 -22.89 -2.93 -22.33
CA ALA A 156 -23.18 -1.62 -21.77
C ALA A 156 -22.51 -0.50 -22.61
N TRP A 157 -21.23 -0.66 -22.98
CA TRP A 157 -20.54 0.28 -23.86
C TRP A 157 -21.12 0.32 -25.28
N GLN A 158 -21.58 -0.80 -25.81
CA GLN A 158 -22.24 -0.84 -27.12
C GLN A 158 -23.51 0.02 -27.11
N VAL A 159 -24.36 -0.08 -26.07
CA VAL A 159 -25.54 0.77 -25.89
C VAL A 159 -25.14 2.25 -25.86
N TYR A 160 -24.13 2.62 -25.06
CA TYR A 160 -23.62 3.98 -25.02
C TYR A 160 -23.24 4.51 -26.41
N TRP A 161 -22.40 3.77 -27.13
CA TRP A 161 -21.89 4.22 -28.44
C TRP A 161 -22.95 4.21 -29.53
N ASN A 162 -23.95 3.35 -29.49
CA ASN A 162 -25.07 3.38 -30.45
C ASN A 162 -25.84 4.71 -30.31
N ILE A 163 -26.23 5.08 -29.08
CA ILE A 163 -26.92 6.35 -28.83
C ILE A 163 -26.07 7.54 -29.27
N ARG A 164 -24.77 7.53 -28.96
CA ARG A 164 -23.87 8.62 -29.40
C ARG A 164 -23.74 8.75 -30.90
N ARG A 165 -23.73 7.65 -31.63
CA ARG A 165 -23.68 7.61 -33.11
C ARG A 165 -24.98 8.11 -33.74
N GLU A 166 -26.10 7.89 -33.08
CA GLU A 166 -27.42 8.38 -33.51
C GLU A 166 -27.67 9.85 -33.16
N GLY A 167 -26.67 10.52 -32.56
CA GLY A 167 -26.74 11.94 -32.21
C GLY A 167 -27.33 12.24 -30.83
N GLY A 168 -27.55 11.18 -30.01
CA GLY A 168 -28.00 11.33 -28.62
C GLY A 168 -26.97 12.05 -27.74
N SER A 169 -27.44 12.71 -26.69
CA SER A 169 -26.62 13.43 -25.74
C SER A 169 -25.74 12.50 -24.89
N TYR A 170 -24.71 13.06 -24.26
CA TYR A 170 -23.89 12.32 -23.29
C TYR A 170 -24.74 11.71 -22.17
N ASN A 171 -25.67 12.50 -21.60
CA ASN A 171 -26.49 12.06 -20.47
C ASN A 171 -27.44 10.92 -20.87
N GLU A 172 -28.05 10.99 -22.03
CA GLU A 172 -28.90 9.90 -22.55
C GLU A 172 -28.10 8.62 -22.73
N ALA A 173 -26.95 8.70 -23.39
CA ALA A 173 -26.08 7.54 -23.62
C ALA A 173 -25.56 6.96 -22.30
N PHE A 174 -25.14 7.81 -21.36
CA PHE A 174 -24.63 7.39 -20.05
C PHE A 174 -25.73 6.71 -19.21
N ASN A 175 -26.93 7.32 -19.14
CA ASN A 175 -28.05 6.73 -18.42
C ASN A 175 -28.49 5.38 -19.01
N ALA A 176 -28.52 5.26 -20.34
CA ALA A 176 -28.83 4.01 -21.00
C ALA A 176 -27.75 2.93 -20.72
N MET A 177 -26.48 3.30 -20.76
CA MET A 177 -25.38 2.39 -20.35
C MET A 177 -25.57 1.90 -18.91
N CYS A 178 -25.85 2.80 -17.97
CA CYS A 178 -26.08 2.47 -16.57
C CYS A 178 -27.27 1.52 -16.37
N SER A 179 -28.31 1.65 -17.22
CA SER A 179 -29.52 0.81 -17.13
C SER A 179 -29.25 -0.67 -17.47
N VAL A 180 -28.15 -0.98 -18.18
CA VAL A 180 -27.80 -2.36 -18.56
C VAL A 180 -27.43 -3.22 -17.34
N ASN A 181 -26.66 -2.66 -16.41
CA ASN A 181 -26.11 -3.37 -15.25
C ASN A 181 -26.46 -2.68 -13.92
N GLY A 182 -27.45 -1.80 -13.89
CA GLY A 182 -27.86 -1.07 -12.68
C GLY A 182 -26.92 0.06 -12.27
N GLY A 183 -25.88 0.36 -13.08
CA GLY A 183 -24.93 1.41 -12.76
C GLY A 183 -23.82 1.59 -13.79
N ALA A 184 -22.96 2.57 -13.58
CA ALA A 184 -21.85 2.88 -14.47
C ALA A 184 -20.83 1.73 -14.49
N VAL A 185 -20.43 1.30 -15.69
CA VAL A 185 -19.46 0.20 -15.83
C VAL A 185 -18.05 0.73 -16.04
N TYR A 186 -17.08 0.04 -15.47
CA TYR A 186 -15.66 0.32 -15.65
C TYR A 186 -14.83 -0.95 -15.64
N LYS A 187 -13.58 -0.85 -16.08
CA LYS A 187 -12.61 -1.94 -16.02
C LYS A 187 -11.44 -1.55 -15.11
N LYS A 188 -10.90 -2.53 -14.41
CA LYS A 188 -9.70 -2.41 -13.58
C LYS A 188 -8.69 -3.45 -14.06
N PRO A 189 -7.45 -3.08 -14.40
CA PRO A 189 -6.38 -4.06 -14.61
C PRO A 189 -6.18 -4.90 -13.35
N MET A 190 -5.97 -6.19 -13.51
CA MET A 190 -5.56 -7.05 -12.40
C MET A 190 -4.19 -6.61 -11.88
N ILE A 191 -3.99 -6.77 -10.59
CA ILE A 191 -2.71 -6.50 -9.95
C ILE A 191 -1.97 -7.83 -9.84
N GLU A 192 -0.71 -7.82 -10.23
CA GLU A 192 0.20 -8.94 -10.12
C GLU A 192 1.43 -8.54 -9.32
N GLU A 193 1.86 -9.39 -8.43
CA GLU A 193 3.11 -9.20 -7.71
C GLU A 193 4.29 -9.45 -8.65
N ASN A 194 5.30 -8.60 -8.56
CA ASN A 194 6.48 -8.80 -9.37
C ASN A 194 7.36 -9.90 -8.74
N GLY A 195 7.50 -11.03 -9.41
CA GLY A 195 8.26 -12.19 -8.92
C GLY A 195 9.73 -11.89 -8.57
N PHE A 196 10.31 -10.79 -9.09
CA PHE A 196 11.63 -10.33 -8.66
C PHE A 196 11.66 -9.89 -7.19
N TYR A 197 10.53 -9.44 -6.65
CA TYR A 197 10.38 -8.99 -5.27
C TYR A 197 9.68 -10.03 -4.36
N SER A 198 9.46 -11.28 -4.82
CA SER A 198 8.76 -12.30 -4.04
C SER A 198 9.33 -12.49 -2.64
N SER A 199 10.66 -12.63 -2.49
CA SER A 199 11.30 -12.77 -1.18
C SER A 199 11.13 -11.54 -0.28
N LEU A 200 11.00 -10.36 -0.85
CA LEU A 200 10.73 -9.11 -0.12
C LEU A 200 9.28 -9.09 0.37
N ILE A 201 8.34 -9.51 -0.48
CA ILE A 201 6.93 -9.63 -0.15
C ILE A 201 6.72 -10.70 0.93
N ASP A 202 7.35 -11.87 0.80
CA ASP A 202 7.32 -12.93 1.81
C ASP A 202 7.78 -12.42 3.19
N SER A 203 8.91 -11.70 3.23
CA SER A 203 9.40 -11.09 4.47
C SER A 203 8.45 -10.02 5.03
N LEU A 204 7.76 -9.28 4.16
CA LEU A 204 6.72 -8.33 4.57
C LEU A 204 5.52 -9.06 5.17
N VAL A 205 5.05 -10.12 4.52
CA VAL A 205 3.90 -10.92 5.00
C VAL A 205 4.21 -11.57 6.35
N GLU A 206 5.41 -12.09 6.56
CA GLU A 206 5.85 -12.58 7.88
C GLU A 206 5.72 -11.49 8.95
N LEU A 207 6.22 -10.28 8.68
CA LEU A 207 6.13 -9.14 9.61
C LEU A 207 4.70 -8.62 9.85
N LEU A 208 3.78 -8.90 8.95
CA LEU A 208 2.38 -8.52 9.11
C LEU A 208 1.63 -9.50 10.02
N ASN A 209 2.05 -10.77 10.04
CA ASN A 209 1.46 -11.84 10.85
C ASN A 209 2.04 -11.93 12.28
N ASP A 210 3.16 -11.27 12.57
CA ASP A 210 3.73 -11.10 13.91
C ASP A 210 2.98 -9.98 14.70
#